data_6edb5f7ccdf253510aea6480c1161738
#
_entry.id   6edb5f7ccdf253510aea6480c1161738
#
_cell.length_a   1.000
_cell.length_b   1.000
_cell.length_c   1.000
_cell.angle_alpha   90.00
_cell.angle_beta   90.00
_cell.angle_gamma   90.00
#
_symmetry.space_group_name_H-M   'P 1'
#
loop_
_entity.id
_entity.type
_entity.pdbx_description
1 polymer ?
#
loop_
_entity_poly.entity_id
_entity_poly.type
_entity_poly.pdbx_seq_one_letter_code
_entity_poly.pdbx_strand_id
1 'polypeptide(L)'
;VSSGPQSRIEQLNSEQLLAVTSQEPIIEVIAGPGTGKTKTLVSRIIYSVEQLHEPPGELTAVTFTNKAAGELRQRLKCALPAKAANAVHIGTFHSLCLKLLTGLRGKVTLAGEAEALDIASQVLRLLGLKLSPRRLLQEVSKWKNGFSEEALEHPGACQEYCRRLSERKLLDFDDLLLEVLREYERDPDAFPSKPFRQILVDEFQDCNAVQFKLLRYWSKKNGRLFVIGDPDQSVYGFRGSDPACFKRLQEEYPELQAVRLKTNYRSSPEILSCALPVISHNPGGKRELEAFRPPQGAVRFLPCENGLSQGIAIAKEINAMVGGIDMLDAQSCVSSQRETSRDFSEIAILYRTHHEAELLEKCLQRESIPYVVAGREDFLRHDKVRGLTCFFQFLSEPDDLTALAVCLKLLFSCPEDLSESLQRFLSSYQGYSLPKKLELLENEYRNVGVLTVSLPLFRSIYPLLEKKKPAKLLETAALELSLEQEPAVQKLLNTASFYSKTSELLSQLILGQESDLTRSCKKNRFSSAVTLTTLHGSKGLEFPVVFLCGVNQGNLPLEAQGRMQSIEEERRLFYVGMTRAKDELILLSSDHPSSFLGEIPQELLKREARPAGKAPHPAQQLSLF
;
A
#
# COMPACT_ATOMS: atom_id res chain seq x y z
N VAL A 1 1.18 -31.57 12.55
CA VAL A 1 2.04 -31.80 13.72
C VAL A 1 2.58 -30.42 14.12
N SER A 2 2.10 -29.86 15.24
CA SER A 2 2.62 -28.61 15.78
C SER A 2 4.02 -28.87 16.35
N SER A 3 5.05 -28.38 15.68
CA SER A 3 6.40 -28.35 16.23
C SER A 3 6.40 -27.48 17.51
N GLY A 4 6.93 -28.00 18.61
CA GLY A 4 7.01 -27.30 19.88
C GLY A 4 7.88 -26.01 19.82
N PRO A 5 7.84 -25.14 20.85
CA PRO A 5 8.54 -23.84 20.85
C PRO A 5 10.03 -23.93 20.54
N GLN A 6 10.72 -24.90 21.08
CA GLN A 6 12.15 -25.14 20.85
C GLN A 6 12.47 -25.44 19.38
N SER A 7 11.64 -26.21 18.67
CA SER A 7 11.87 -26.57 17.27
C SER A 7 11.77 -25.40 16.29
N ARG A 8 11.13 -24.29 16.67
CA ARG A 8 10.96 -23.09 15.82
C ARG A 8 12.17 -22.15 15.94
N ILE A 9 12.76 -22.04 17.11
CA ILE A 9 14.00 -21.27 17.33
C ILE A 9 15.18 -21.96 16.64
N GLU A 10 15.20 -23.30 16.62
CA GLU A 10 16.20 -24.09 15.93
C GLU A 10 16.23 -23.91 14.40
N GLN A 11 15.18 -23.34 13.82
CA GLN A 11 15.12 -23.02 12.38
C GLN A 11 15.65 -21.63 12.02
N LEU A 12 16.15 -20.86 12.98
CA LEU A 12 16.75 -19.55 12.77
C LEU A 12 18.26 -19.69 12.52
N ASN A 13 18.79 -18.85 11.62
CA ASN A 13 20.24 -18.73 11.50
C ASN A 13 20.83 -17.93 12.67
N SER A 14 22.16 -17.85 12.76
CA SER A 14 22.88 -17.20 13.86
C SER A 14 22.48 -15.76 14.07
N GLU A 15 22.35 -14.97 13.00
CA GLU A 15 21.98 -13.55 13.10
C GLU A 15 20.51 -13.38 13.49
N GLN A 16 19.62 -14.17 12.92
CA GLN A 16 18.20 -14.19 13.29
C GLN A 16 18.03 -14.59 14.76
N LEU A 17 18.76 -15.63 15.20
CA LEU A 17 18.74 -16.09 16.58
C LEU A 17 19.22 -14.98 17.53
N LEU A 18 20.34 -14.32 17.21
CA LEU A 18 20.86 -13.20 17.99
C LEU A 18 19.79 -12.09 18.13
N ALA A 19 19.15 -11.66 17.02
CA ALA A 19 18.12 -10.65 17.03
C ALA A 19 16.90 -11.07 17.88
N VAL A 20 16.51 -12.35 17.81
CA VAL A 20 15.33 -12.87 18.53
C VAL A 20 15.59 -13.03 20.03
N THR A 21 16.79 -13.45 20.44
CA THR A 21 17.07 -13.77 21.86
C THR A 21 17.73 -12.65 22.64
N SER A 22 18.16 -11.57 22.01
CA SER A 22 18.78 -10.42 22.66
C SER A 22 17.91 -9.85 23.79
N GLN A 23 18.58 -9.48 24.87
CA GLN A 23 17.96 -8.86 26.06
C GLN A 23 18.11 -7.33 26.08
N GLU A 24 18.83 -6.77 25.11
CA GLU A 24 19.05 -5.33 25.05
C GLU A 24 17.72 -4.56 24.92
N PRO A 25 17.62 -3.38 25.53
CA PRO A 25 16.39 -2.59 25.49
C PRO A 25 16.06 -2.07 24.09
N ILE A 26 17.08 -1.71 23.31
CA ILE A 26 16.91 -1.20 21.96
C ILE A 26 17.66 -2.11 20.98
N ILE A 27 16.96 -2.70 20.07
CA ILE A 27 17.52 -3.62 19.06
C ILE A 27 17.18 -3.09 17.66
N GLU A 28 18.21 -2.86 16.87
CA GLU A 28 18.12 -2.50 15.47
C GLU A 28 18.47 -3.72 14.62
N VAL A 29 17.56 -4.10 13.72
CA VAL A 29 17.81 -5.21 12.78
C VAL A 29 17.78 -4.67 11.36
N ILE A 30 18.96 -4.61 10.74
CA ILE A 30 19.11 -4.28 9.32
C ILE A 30 19.00 -5.59 8.53
N ALA A 31 17.97 -5.68 7.72
CA ALA A 31 17.58 -6.93 7.07
C ALA A 31 17.26 -6.69 5.59
N GLY A 32 18.18 -7.03 4.71
CA GLY A 32 18.02 -6.91 3.25
C GLY A 32 16.81 -7.68 2.70
N PRO A 33 16.57 -7.62 1.38
CA PRO A 33 15.50 -8.39 0.76
C PRO A 33 15.70 -9.89 0.98
N GLY A 34 14.62 -10.62 1.24
CA GLY A 34 14.67 -12.08 1.35
C GLY A 34 15.40 -12.66 2.56
N THR A 35 15.82 -11.84 3.53
CA THR A 35 16.56 -12.30 4.73
C THR A 35 15.65 -12.80 5.85
N GLY A 36 14.34 -12.82 5.65
CA GLY A 36 13.39 -13.34 6.64
C GLY A 36 12.94 -12.34 7.70
N LYS A 37 12.87 -11.03 7.36
CA LYS A 37 12.36 -9.95 8.24
C LYS A 37 11.15 -10.37 9.06
N THR A 38 10.06 -10.72 8.38
CA THR A 38 8.80 -11.09 9.05
C THR A 38 8.94 -12.35 9.91
N LYS A 39 9.76 -13.34 9.49
CA LYS A 39 10.05 -14.54 10.31
C LYS A 39 10.75 -14.14 11.60
N THR A 40 11.75 -13.28 11.53
CA THR A 40 12.50 -12.78 12.69
C THR A 40 11.59 -12.00 13.65
N LEU A 41 10.75 -11.09 13.13
CA LEU A 41 9.79 -10.31 13.92
C LEU A 41 8.78 -11.22 14.65
N VAL A 42 8.17 -12.17 13.94
CA VAL A 42 7.23 -13.16 14.52
C VAL A 42 7.92 -13.99 15.59
N SER A 43 9.13 -14.47 15.33
CA SER A 43 9.89 -15.27 16.28
C SER A 43 10.25 -14.47 17.53
N ARG A 44 10.55 -13.16 17.40
CA ARG A 44 10.79 -12.27 18.55
C ARG A 44 9.55 -12.15 19.44
N ILE A 45 8.36 -11.96 18.87
CA ILE A 45 7.10 -11.89 19.63
C ILE A 45 6.85 -13.23 20.35
N ILE A 46 7.02 -14.35 19.67
CA ILE A 46 6.84 -15.68 20.28
C ILE A 46 7.83 -15.88 21.42
N TYR A 47 9.10 -15.54 21.22
CA TYR A 47 10.15 -15.63 22.24
C TYR A 47 9.84 -14.78 23.47
N SER A 48 9.37 -13.54 23.26
CA SER A 48 8.95 -12.65 24.35
C SER A 48 7.82 -13.26 25.20
N VAL A 49 6.82 -13.85 24.55
CA VAL A 49 5.67 -14.46 25.23
C VAL A 49 6.03 -15.78 25.91
N GLU A 50 6.73 -16.68 25.23
CA GLU A 50 6.93 -18.06 25.69
C GLU A 50 8.18 -18.25 26.55
N GLN A 51 9.26 -17.51 26.27
CA GLN A 51 10.53 -17.65 26.99
C GLN A 51 10.77 -16.53 28.02
N LEU A 52 10.45 -15.29 27.66
CA LEU A 52 10.58 -14.17 28.61
C LEU A 52 9.34 -14.00 29.48
N HIS A 53 8.27 -14.76 29.22
CA HIS A 53 7.00 -14.72 29.95
C HIS A 53 6.40 -13.31 30.02
N GLU A 54 6.65 -12.49 28.99
CA GLU A 54 6.08 -11.14 28.93
C GLU A 54 4.56 -11.22 28.67
N PRO A 55 3.74 -10.42 29.37
CA PRO A 55 2.30 -10.41 29.14
C PRO A 55 1.98 -9.99 27.69
N PRO A 56 1.25 -10.78 26.90
CA PRO A 56 0.97 -10.46 25.50
C PRO A 56 0.28 -9.09 25.30
N GLY A 57 -0.52 -8.63 26.28
CA GLY A 57 -1.16 -7.31 26.25
C GLY A 57 -0.22 -6.12 26.48
N GLU A 58 1.07 -6.36 26.75
CA GLU A 58 2.12 -5.35 26.88
C GLU A 58 3.03 -5.26 25.66
N LEU A 59 2.71 -6.06 24.62
CA LEU A 59 3.43 -6.12 23.36
C LEU A 59 2.65 -5.40 22.26
N THR A 60 3.31 -4.46 21.57
CA THR A 60 2.75 -3.76 20.40
C THR A 60 3.62 -3.99 19.18
N ALA A 61 3.03 -4.55 18.14
CA ALA A 61 3.66 -4.71 16.83
C ALA A 61 3.08 -3.71 15.84
N VAL A 62 3.94 -2.86 15.31
CA VAL A 62 3.59 -1.78 14.37
C VAL A 62 4.01 -2.20 12.97
N THR A 63 3.10 -2.08 12.02
CA THR A 63 3.35 -2.34 10.60
C THR A 63 2.91 -1.14 9.77
N PHE A 64 3.36 -1.05 8.51
CA PHE A 64 2.98 0.07 7.63
C PHE A 64 1.68 -0.17 6.87
N THR A 65 1.22 -1.43 6.76
CA THR A 65 0.00 -1.77 6.01
C THR A 65 -0.92 -2.66 6.83
N ASN A 66 -2.22 -2.52 6.63
CA ASN A 66 -3.23 -3.38 7.27
C ASN A 66 -3.06 -4.85 6.86
N LYS A 67 -2.59 -5.09 5.64
CA LYS A 67 -2.26 -6.44 5.16
C LYS A 67 -1.15 -7.06 5.99
N ALA A 68 -0.02 -6.36 6.18
CA ALA A 68 1.10 -6.86 6.99
C ALA A 68 0.64 -7.14 8.43
N ALA A 69 -0.19 -6.25 9.01
CA ALA A 69 -0.83 -6.47 10.30
C ALA A 69 -1.70 -7.74 10.34
N GLY A 70 -2.49 -7.98 9.27
CA GLY A 70 -3.31 -9.18 9.11
C GLY A 70 -2.49 -10.46 9.00
N GLU A 71 -1.44 -10.45 8.18
CA GLU A 71 -0.49 -11.57 8.02
C GLU A 71 0.24 -11.88 9.33
N LEU A 72 0.67 -10.85 10.05
CA LEU A 72 1.32 -11.00 11.36
C LEU A 72 0.37 -11.65 12.37
N ARG A 73 -0.89 -11.17 12.46
CA ARG A 73 -1.92 -11.79 13.32
C ARG A 73 -2.15 -13.26 12.97
N GLN A 74 -2.24 -13.59 11.69
CA GLN A 74 -2.46 -14.96 11.25
C GLN A 74 -1.30 -15.87 11.65
N ARG A 75 -0.05 -15.41 11.45
CA ARG A 75 1.15 -16.18 11.83
C ARG A 75 1.22 -16.40 13.34
N LEU A 76 0.88 -15.38 14.15
CA LEU A 76 0.84 -15.52 15.61
C LEU A 76 -0.28 -16.46 16.07
N LYS A 77 -1.47 -16.43 15.45
CA LYS A 77 -2.56 -17.39 15.74
C LYS A 77 -2.18 -18.84 15.44
N CYS A 78 -1.33 -19.07 14.45
CA CYS A 78 -0.80 -20.40 14.16
C CYS A 78 0.32 -20.84 15.14
N ALA A 79 0.89 -19.90 15.91
CA ALA A 79 2.06 -20.13 16.74
C ALA A 79 1.78 -20.10 18.24
N LEU A 80 0.90 -19.23 18.68
CA LEU A 80 0.55 -18.99 20.08
C LEU A 80 -0.89 -19.44 20.38
N PRO A 81 -1.23 -19.75 21.66
CA PRO A 81 -2.62 -19.92 22.06
C PRO A 81 -3.48 -18.72 21.67
N ALA A 82 -4.72 -18.98 21.22
CA ALA A 82 -5.61 -17.94 20.68
C ALA A 82 -5.78 -16.73 21.64
N LYS A 83 -5.85 -16.95 22.95
CA LYS A 83 -5.94 -15.90 23.96
C LYS A 83 -4.69 -14.99 23.95
N ALA A 84 -3.50 -15.57 23.88
CA ALA A 84 -2.23 -14.83 23.84
C ALA A 84 -2.07 -14.08 22.52
N ALA A 85 -2.31 -14.76 21.38
CA ALA A 85 -2.22 -14.14 20.05
C ALA A 85 -3.17 -12.95 19.86
N ASN A 86 -4.40 -13.03 20.41
CA ASN A 86 -5.37 -11.93 20.34
C ASN A 86 -5.08 -10.79 21.32
N ALA A 87 -4.30 -11.02 22.37
CA ALA A 87 -3.93 -9.98 23.34
C ALA A 87 -2.79 -9.08 22.84
N VAL A 88 -1.93 -9.54 21.92
CA VAL A 88 -0.88 -8.72 21.30
C VAL A 88 -1.53 -7.59 20.49
N HIS A 89 -1.10 -6.36 20.75
CA HIS A 89 -1.56 -5.20 20.00
C HIS A 89 -0.85 -5.16 18.63
N ILE A 90 -1.60 -5.36 17.54
CA ILE A 90 -1.05 -5.33 16.19
C ILE A 90 -1.82 -4.31 15.36
N GLY A 91 -1.12 -3.42 14.67
CA GLY A 91 -1.76 -2.44 13.81
C GLY A 91 -0.78 -1.54 13.07
N THR A 92 -1.33 -0.64 12.26
CA THR A 92 -0.57 0.47 11.68
C THR A 92 -0.47 1.61 12.70
N PHE A 93 0.50 2.53 12.53
CA PHE A 93 0.59 3.74 13.35
C PHE A 93 -0.78 4.43 13.49
N HIS A 94 -1.46 4.64 12.38
CA HIS A 94 -2.76 5.32 12.34
C HIS A 94 -3.84 4.56 13.11
N SER A 95 -3.91 3.24 12.97
CA SER A 95 -4.90 2.43 13.70
C SER A 95 -4.67 2.41 15.20
N LEU A 96 -3.41 2.47 15.63
CA LEU A 96 -3.04 2.57 17.04
C LEU A 96 -3.36 3.98 17.58
N CYS A 97 -3.00 5.04 16.85
CA CYS A 97 -3.31 6.41 17.21
C CYS A 97 -4.82 6.65 17.32
N LEU A 98 -5.61 6.13 16.36
CA LEU A 98 -7.07 6.21 16.43
C LEU A 98 -7.62 5.55 17.71
N LYS A 99 -7.10 4.38 18.09
CA LYS A 99 -7.50 3.71 19.35
C LYS A 99 -7.15 4.53 20.58
N LEU A 100 -5.96 5.13 20.61
CA LEU A 100 -5.52 5.99 21.71
C LEU A 100 -6.42 7.21 21.85
N LEU A 101 -6.67 7.93 20.76
CA LEU A 101 -7.54 9.11 20.75
C LEU A 101 -8.97 8.76 21.11
N THR A 102 -9.51 7.65 20.58
CA THR A 102 -10.86 7.18 20.94
C THR A 102 -10.95 6.83 22.43
N GLY A 103 -9.91 6.23 22.98
CA GLY A 103 -9.84 5.95 24.42
C GLY A 103 -9.79 7.21 25.29
N LEU A 104 -9.15 8.27 24.81
CA LEU A 104 -9.00 9.54 25.55
C LEU A 104 -10.22 10.47 25.39
N ARG A 105 -10.70 10.64 24.16
CA ARG A 105 -11.70 11.65 23.79
C ARG A 105 -13.11 11.07 23.56
N GLY A 106 -13.26 9.75 23.58
CA GLY A 106 -14.49 9.06 23.22
C GLY A 106 -14.62 8.96 21.69
N LYS A 107 -15.39 9.87 21.09
CA LYS A 107 -15.64 9.87 19.65
C LYS A 107 -14.56 10.66 18.89
N VAL A 108 -14.04 10.08 17.82
CA VAL A 108 -13.12 10.71 16.85
C VAL A 108 -13.73 10.56 15.46
N THR A 109 -14.03 11.67 14.81
CA THR A 109 -14.62 11.69 13.46
C THR A 109 -13.52 11.95 12.43
N LEU A 110 -13.39 11.02 11.48
CA LEU A 110 -12.38 11.10 10.43
C LEU A 110 -13.01 11.56 9.13
N ALA A 111 -12.37 12.52 8.46
CA ALA A 111 -12.67 12.85 7.09
C ALA A 111 -12.24 11.71 6.17
N GLY A 112 -13.17 11.13 5.44
CA GLY A 112 -12.88 10.19 4.36
C GLY A 112 -12.22 10.90 3.17
N GLU A 113 -11.64 10.12 2.22
CA GLU A 113 -11.00 10.70 1.01
C GLU A 113 -11.97 11.60 0.23
N ALA A 114 -13.25 11.22 0.15
CA ALA A 114 -14.28 11.99 -0.53
C ALA A 114 -14.49 13.36 0.10
N GLU A 115 -14.58 13.41 1.43
CA GLU A 115 -14.75 14.65 2.20
C GLU A 115 -13.50 15.52 2.14
N ALA A 116 -12.31 14.92 2.27
CA ALA A 116 -11.05 15.64 2.15
C ALA A 116 -10.92 16.31 0.77
N LEU A 117 -11.28 15.59 -0.31
CA LEU A 117 -11.28 16.14 -1.67
C LEU A 117 -12.32 17.25 -1.86
N ASP A 118 -13.48 17.14 -1.24
CA ASP A 118 -14.51 18.19 -1.30
C ASP A 118 -14.05 19.46 -0.58
N ILE A 119 -13.51 19.33 0.64
CA ILE A 119 -12.92 20.44 1.39
C ILE A 119 -11.78 21.10 0.60
N ALA A 120 -10.87 20.31 0.03
CA ALA A 120 -9.78 20.81 -0.81
C ALA A 120 -10.30 21.57 -2.03
N SER A 121 -11.37 21.06 -2.69
CA SER A 121 -12.01 21.74 -3.83
C SER A 121 -12.60 23.08 -3.44
N GLN A 122 -13.25 23.18 -2.28
CA GLN A 122 -13.79 24.42 -1.75
C GLN A 122 -12.69 25.45 -1.44
N VAL A 123 -11.57 25.00 -0.85
CA VAL A 123 -10.40 25.86 -0.58
C VAL A 123 -9.82 26.42 -1.88
N LEU A 124 -9.62 25.58 -2.89
CA LEU A 124 -9.08 26.01 -4.17
C LEU A 124 -9.96 27.03 -4.87
N ARG A 125 -11.29 26.85 -4.81
CA ARG A 125 -12.25 27.82 -5.35
C ARG A 125 -12.19 29.15 -4.59
N LEU A 126 -12.16 29.11 -3.26
CA LEU A 126 -12.07 30.31 -2.43
C LEU A 126 -10.84 31.15 -2.75
N LEU A 127 -9.69 30.48 -2.94
CA LEU A 127 -8.41 31.14 -3.20
C LEU A 127 -8.13 31.37 -4.69
N GLY A 128 -9.04 30.98 -5.58
CA GLY A 128 -8.88 31.13 -7.03
C GLY A 128 -7.70 30.34 -7.62
N LEU A 129 -7.28 29.25 -6.98
CA LEU A 129 -6.09 28.47 -7.38
C LEU A 129 -6.44 27.42 -8.44
N LYS A 130 -5.66 27.38 -9.52
CA LYS A 130 -5.76 26.38 -10.59
C LYS A 130 -4.91 25.14 -10.25
N LEU A 131 -5.28 24.45 -9.21
CA LEU A 131 -4.60 23.24 -8.72
C LEU A 131 -5.62 22.11 -8.60
N SER A 132 -5.21 20.85 -8.78
CA SER A 132 -6.12 19.74 -8.48
C SER A 132 -6.26 19.55 -6.96
N PRO A 133 -7.46 19.18 -6.46
CA PRO A 133 -7.66 18.92 -5.04
C PRO A 133 -6.70 17.88 -4.47
N ARG A 134 -6.36 16.86 -5.25
CA ARG A 134 -5.39 15.83 -4.86
C ARG A 134 -3.98 16.40 -4.66
N ARG A 135 -3.56 17.35 -5.50
CA ARG A 135 -2.25 17.99 -5.33
C ARG A 135 -2.19 18.84 -4.08
N LEU A 136 -3.27 19.56 -3.76
CA LEU A 136 -3.37 20.26 -2.48
C LEU A 136 -3.27 19.30 -1.28
N LEU A 137 -4.02 18.19 -1.30
CA LEU A 137 -3.94 17.19 -0.23
C LEU A 137 -2.54 16.56 -0.08
N GLN A 138 -1.80 16.40 -1.18
CA GLN A 138 -0.40 15.96 -1.13
C GLN A 138 0.50 16.99 -0.46
N GLU A 139 0.31 18.29 -0.71
CA GLU A 139 1.05 19.36 -0.04
C GLU A 139 0.71 19.42 1.45
N VAL A 140 -0.57 19.33 1.80
CA VAL A 140 -1.04 19.25 3.21
C VAL A 140 -0.38 18.08 3.93
N SER A 141 -0.39 16.91 3.31
CA SER A 141 0.23 15.71 3.90
C SER A 141 1.74 15.89 4.11
N LYS A 142 2.46 16.45 3.14
CA LYS A 142 3.88 16.77 3.30
C LYS A 142 4.11 17.70 4.50
N TRP A 143 3.35 18.79 4.58
CA TRP A 143 3.46 19.73 5.69
C TRP A 143 3.21 19.08 7.04
N LYS A 144 2.12 18.32 7.18
CA LYS A 144 1.77 17.58 8.39
C LYS A 144 2.83 16.53 8.79
N ASN A 145 3.53 15.97 7.81
CA ASN A 145 4.60 14.99 8.05
C ASN A 145 6.00 15.62 8.26
N GLY A 146 6.08 16.94 8.45
CA GLY A 146 7.28 17.63 8.93
C GLY A 146 8.11 18.33 7.87
N PHE A 147 7.60 18.50 6.65
CA PHE A 147 8.23 19.38 5.66
C PHE A 147 8.08 20.85 6.10
N SER A 148 9.12 21.67 5.88
CA SER A 148 9.06 23.08 6.19
C SER A 148 8.02 23.80 5.32
N GLU A 149 7.43 24.87 5.85
CA GLU A 149 6.43 25.67 5.14
C GLU A 149 7.00 26.31 3.86
N GLU A 150 8.32 26.60 3.86
CA GLU A 150 9.05 27.13 2.71
C GLU A 150 9.19 26.12 1.56
N ALA A 151 9.04 24.82 1.85
CA ALA A 151 9.06 23.76 0.85
C ALA A 151 7.70 23.54 0.16
N LEU A 152 6.64 24.26 0.59
CA LEU A 152 5.30 24.16 0.03
C LEU A 152 5.11 25.21 -1.09
N GLU A 153 4.39 24.83 -2.13
CA GLU A 153 4.01 25.75 -3.21
C GLU A 153 2.84 26.66 -2.79
N HIS A 154 1.92 26.15 -1.93
CA HIS A 154 0.68 26.83 -1.53
C HIS A 154 0.43 26.76 -0.01
N PRO A 155 1.29 27.31 0.85
CA PRO A 155 1.15 27.19 2.31
C PRO A 155 -0.18 27.75 2.84
N GLY A 156 -0.66 28.87 2.30
CA GLY A 156 -1.95 29.45 2.69
C GLY A 156 -3.15 28.55 2.39
N ALA A 157 -3.09 27.77 1.30
CA ALA A 157 -4.14 26.82 1.00
C ALA A 157 -4.10 25.63 1.95
N CYS A 158 -2.92 25.19 2.37
CA CYS A 158 -2.76 24.14 3.38
C CYS A 158 -3.31 24.57 4.74
N GLN A 159 -3.03 25.80 5.17
CA GLN A 159 -3.55 26.40 6.41
C GLN A 159 -5.08 26.50 6.37
N GLU A 160 -5.65 27.00 5.27
CA GLU A 160 -7.11 27.12 5.10
C GLU A 160 -7.80 25.75 5.10
N TYR A 161 -7.21 24.73 4.49
CA TYR A 161 -7.71 23.36 4.55
C TYR A 161 -7.76 22.85 6.01
N CYS A 162 -6.70 23.00 6.77
CA CYS A 162 -6.65 22.59 8.18
C CYS A 162 -7.64 23.37 9.05
N ARG A 163 -7.83 24.68 8.79
CA ARG A 163 -8.83 25.51 9.46
C ARG A 163 -10.25 24.94 9.25
N ARG A 164 -10.60 24.60 8.01
CA ARG A 164 -11.92 24.02 7.67
C ARG A 164 -12.16 22.66 8.27
N LEU A 165 -11.13 21.79 8.34
CA LEU A 165 -11.23 20.53 9.08
C LEU A 165 -11.55 20.78 10.56
N SER A 166 -10.82 21.70 11.19
CA SER A 166 -11.00 22.04 12.60
C SER A 166 -12.40 22.60 12.89
N GLU A 167 -12.93 23.50 12.04
CA GLU A 167 -14.28 24.04 12.16
C GLU A 167 -15.37 22.97 12.10
N ARG A 168 -15.13 21.93 11.28
CA ARG A 168 -16.05 20.80 11.14
C ARG A 168 -15.80 19.70 12.20
N LYS A 169 -14.83 19.89 13.09
CA LYS A 169 -14.39 18.90 14.09
C LYS A 169 -13.98 17.55 13.44
N LEU A 170 -13.44 17.62 12.24
CA LEU A 170 -12.93 16.48 11.51
C LEU A 170 -11.41 16.40 11.65
N LEU A 171 -10.89 15.19 11.68
CA LEU A 171 -9.46 14.91 11.55
C LEU A 171 -9.25 14.19 10.21
N ASP A 172 -8.21 14.56 9.47
CA ASP A 172 -7.76 13.72 8.37
C ASP A 172 -6.79 12.64 8.87
N PHE A 173 -6.29 11.86 7.91
CA PHE A 173 -5.46 10.71 8.24
C PHE A 173 -4.16 11.10 8.96
N ASP A 174 -3.50 12.19 8.53
CA ASP A 174 -2.26 12.66 9.15
C ASP A 174 -2.50 13.29 10.53
N ASP A 175 -3.66 13.90 10.74
CA ASP A 175 -4.04 14.49 12.03
C ASP A 175 -4.09 13.46 13.15
N LEU A 176 -4.39 12.19 12.86
CA LEU A 176 -4.38 11.14 13.89
C LEU A 176 -3.03 11.03 14.61
N LEU A 177 -1.94 11.09 13.85
CA LEU A 177 -0.59 11.02 14.41
C LEU A 177 -0.25 12.30 15.16
N LEU A 178 -0.57 13.44 14.56
CA LEU A 178 -0.27 14.76 15.14
C LEU A 178 -1.03 15.03 16.44
N GLU A 179 -2.32 14.63 16.50
CA GLU A 179 -3.11 14.82 17.72
C GLU A 179 -2.60 13.96 18.89
N VAL A 180 -2.23 12.69 18.62
CA VAL A 180 -1.58 11.86 19.64
C VAL A 180 -0.26 12.47 20.08
N LEU A 181 0.55 12.98 19.13
CA LEU A 181 1.82 13.63 19.45
C LEU A 181 1.60 14.89 20.30
N ARG A 182 0.63 15.75 19.96
CA ARG A 182 0.28 16.95 20.72
C ARG A 182 -0.18 16.62 22.15
N GLU A 183 -0.97 15.56 22.33
CA GLU A 183 -1.36 15.13 23.66
C GLU A 183 -0.15 14.68 24.48
N TYR A 184 0.79 13.93 23.90
CA TYR A 184 2.04 13.57 24.58
C TYR A 184 2.96 14.77 24.87
N GLU A 185 2.99 15.78 24.00
CA GLU A 185 3.74 17.03 24.22
C GLU A 185 3.14 17.85 25.36
N ARG A 186 1.80 17.81 25.52
CA ARG A 186 1.09 18.47 26.61
C ARG A 186 1.24 17.71 27.94
N ASP A 187 1.05 16.41 27.88
CA ASP A 187 1.15 15.51 29.03
C ASP A 187 1.80 14.18 28.60
N PRO A 188 3.06 13.92 28.97
CA PRO A 188 3.74 12.66 28.66
C PRO A 188 3.03 11.40 29.20
N ASP A 189 2.08 11.56 30.11
CA ASP A 189 1.28 10.50 30.72
C ASP A 189 -0.16 10.44 30.18
N ALA A 190 -0.49 11.20 29.13
CA ALA A 190 -1.82 11.28 28.54
C ALA A 190 -2.41 9.91 28.15
N PHE A 191 -1.56 8.96 27.78
CA PHE A 191 -2.00 7.63 27.35
C PHE A 191 -1.37 6.51 28.19
N PRO A 192 -2.05 5.34 28.29
CA PRO A 192 -1.53 4.20 29.02
C PRO A 192 -0.18 3.72 28.43
N SER A 193 0.86 3.61 29.26
CA SER A 193 2.17 3.08 28.85
C SER A 193 2.19 1.55 28.73
N LYS A 194 1.27 0.87 29.38
CA LYS A 194 1.24 -0.60 29.49
C LYS A 194 1.25 -1.34 28.14
N PRO A 195 0.50 -0.93 27.09
CA PRO A 195 0.55 -1.59 25.79
C PRO A 195 1.91 -1.44 25.07
N PHE A 196 2.72 -0.47 25.46
CA PHE A 196 3.97 -0.08 24.82
C PHE A 196 5.23 -0.50 25.60
N ARG A 197 5.12 -1.51 26.48
CA ARG A 197 6.28 -2.01 27.21
C ARG A 197 7.31 -2.66 26.27
N GLN A 198 6.85 -3.36 25.24
CA GLN A 198 7.70 -3.78 24.14
C GLN A 198 7.06 -3.39 22.81
N ILE A 199 7.79 -2.65 22.01
CA ILE A 199 7.37 -2.18 20.70
C ILE A 199 8.23 -2.88 19.65
N LEU A 200 7.56 -3.46 18.65
CA LEU A 200 8.21 -4.08 17.51
C LEU A 200 7.75 -3.35 16.24
N VAL A 201 8.67 -2.85 15.44
CA VAL A 201 8.36 -2.07 14.23
C VAL A 201 8.89 -2.80 13.02
N ASP A 202 7.98 -3.18 12.11
CA ASP A 202 8.32 -3.73 10.79
C ASP A 202 8.54 -2.60 9.77
N GLU A 203 9.32 -2.85 8.73
CA GLU A 203 9.63 -1.90 7.64
C GLU A 203 10.05 -0.50 8.15
N PHE A 204 10.90 -0.46 9.19
CA PHE A 204 11.26 0.77 9.91
C PHE A 204 11.80 1.89 8.99
N GLN A 205 12.40 1.56 7.83
CA GLN A 205 12.87 2.52 6.82
C GLN A 205 11.76 3.41 6.23
N ASP A 206 10.50 3.05 6.41
CA ASP A 206 9.37 3.83 5.90
C ASP A 206 8.82 4.83 6.94
N CYS A 207 9.40 4.86 8.17
CA CYS A 207 9.02 5.81 9.21
C CYS A 207 9.30 7.26 8.80
N ASN A 208 8.31 8.12 9.05
CA ASN A 208 8.48 9.58 8.95
C ASN A 208 8.85 10.20 10.30
N ALA A 209 9.12 11.51 10.29
CA ALA A 209 9.54 12.24 11.48
C ALA A 209 8.51 12.22 12.62
N VAL A 210 7.21 12.27 12.29
CA VAL A 210 6.10 12.23 13.28
C VAL A 210 6.01 10.85 13.91
N GLN A 211 6.07 9.80 13.12
CA GLN A 211 6.07 8.41 13.58
C GLN A 211 7.28 8.09 14.46
N PHE A 212 8.46 8.59 14.08
CA PHE A 212 9.66 8.46 14.90
C PHE A 212 9.50 9.13 16.28
N LYS A 213 8.95 10.36 16.32
CA LYS A 213 8.63 11.04 17.58
C LYS A 213 7.65 10.24 18.45
N LEU A 214 6.62 9.65 17.85
CA LEU A 214 5.67 8.79 18.57
C LEU A 214 6.37 7.56 19.17
N LEU A 215 7.25 6.88 18.42
CA LEU A 215 8.04 5.77 18.95
C LEU A 215 8.88 6.19 20.16
N ARG A 216 9.47 7.39 20.13
CA ARG A 216 10.20 7.93 21.29
C ARG A 216 9.31 8.08 22.52
N TYR A 217 8.09 8.62 22.37
CA TYR A 217 7.16 8.74 23.51
C TYR A 217 6.74 7.36 24.01
N TRP A 218 6.43 6.42 23.12
CA TRP A 218 6.00 5.08 23.50
C TRP A 218 7.10 4.27 24.19
N SER A 219 8.38 4.45 23.81
CA SER A 219 9.52 3.73 24.39
C SER A 219 10.12 4.37 25.66
N LYS A 220 9.77 5.65 25.98
CA LYS A 220 10.42 6.41 27.08
C LYS A 220 10.28 5.80 28.49
N LYS A 221 9.21 5.07 28.78
CA LYS A 221 8.91 4.55 30.13
C LYS A 221 9.31 3.08 30.29
N ASN A 222 10.62 2.78 30.28
CA ASN A 222 11.15 1.41 30.38
C ASN A 222 10.68 0.50 29.24
N GLY A 223 10.31 1.09 28.09
CA GLY A 223 9.91 0.37 26.90
C GLY A 223 11.12 -0.23 26.19
N ARG A 224 10.95 -1.47 25.73
CA ARG A 224 11.89 -2.10 24.79
C ARG A 224 11.46 -1.78 23.37
N LEU A 225 12.42 -1.43 22.51
CA LEU A 225 12.17 -1.13 21.11
C LEU A 225 12.96 -2.11 20.23
N PHE A 226 12.24 -2.85 19.40
CA PHE A 226 12.79 -3.71 18.36
C PHE A 226 12.38 -3.16 17.00
N VAL A 227 13.32 -2.68 16.22
CA VAL A 227 13.04 -2.21 14.86
C VAL A 227 13.70 -3.14 13.85
N ILE A 228 12.98 -3.43 12.77
CA ILE A 228 13.50 -4.23 11.67
C ILE A 228 13.14 -3.57 10.34
N GLY A 229 14.11 -3.52 9.43
CA GLY A 229 13.89 -2.92 8.12
C GLY A 229 15.11 -2.98 7.22
N ASP A 230 14.95 -2.41 6.04
CA ASP A 230 15.99 -2.32 5.02
C ASP A 230 16.13 -0.87 4.52
N PRO A 231 17.17 -0.13 4.91
CA PRO A 231 17.39 1.23 4.42
C PRO A 231 17.42 1.33 2.89
N ASP A 232 17.88 0.29 2.21
CA ASP A 232 17.96 0.22 0.75
C ASP A 232 16.62 -0.05 0.07
N GLN A 233 15.54 -0.30 0.83
CA GLN A 233 14.16 -0.42 0.35
C GLN A 233 13.27 0.77 0.76
N SER A 234 13.85 1.88 1.21
CA SER A 234 13.11 3.13 1.45
C SER A 234 12.78 3.80 0.12
N VAL A 235 11.54 3.67 -0.34
CA VAL A 235 11.03 4.15 -1.65
C VAL A 235 9.76 4.99 -1.52
N TYR A 236 9.44 5.46 -0.31
CA TYR A 236 8.27 6.29 -0.03
C TYR A 236 8.63 7.70 0.44
N GLY A 237 9.78 8.25 -0.03
CA GLY A 237 10.20 9.62 0.26
C GLY A 237 9.15 10.65 -0.13
N PHE A 238 8.40 10.41 -1.22
CA PHE A 238 7.27 11.25 -1.63
C PHE A 238 6.09 11.26 -0.64
N ARG A 239 6.04 10.33 0.33
CA ARG A 239 5.09 10.28 1.46
C ARG A 239 5.69 10.76 2.77
N GLY A 240 6.90 11.33 2.74
CA GLY A 240 7.59 11.83 3.92
C GLY A 240 8.39 10.79 4.69
N SER A 241 8.59 9.56 4.15
CA SER A 241 9.51 8.62 4.79
C SER A 241 10.92 9.22 4.83
N ASP A 242 11.60 9.00 5.95
CA ASP A 242 12.92 9.53 6.19
C ASP A 242 14.00 8.44 6.00
N PRO A 243 14.79 8.51 4.92
CA PRO A 243 15.87 7.56 4.69
C PRO A 243 16.91 7.52 5.83
N ALA A 244 16.99 8.59 6.64
CA ALA A 244 17.88 8.69 7.76
C ALA A 244 17.32 8.15 9.08
N CYS A 245 16.13 7.51 9.08
CA CYS A 245 15.47 7.06 10.31
C CYS A 245 16.36 6.10 11.14
N PHE A 246 17.11 5.19 10.51
CA PHE A 246 18.07 4.33 11.18
C PHE A 246 19.23 5.12 11.81
N LYS A 247 19.78 6.09 11.07
CA LYS A 247 20.84 6.95 11.59
C LYS A 247 20.36 7.77 12.80
N ARG A 248 19.14 8.32 12.72
CA ARG A 248 18.53 9.02 13.86
C ARG A 248 18.30 8.10 15.06
N LEU A 249 17.94 6.84 14.83
CA LEU A 249 17.81 5.88 15.91
C LEU A 249 19.16 5.65 16.61
N GLN A 250 20.24 5.48 15.84
CA GLN A 250 21.59 5.31 16.38
C GLN A 250 22.09 6.56 17.12
N GLU A 251 21.75 7.75 16.62
CA GLU A 251 22.06 9.02 17.30
C GLU A 251 21.30 9.20 18.62
N GLU A 252 20.02 8.77 18.66
CA GLU A 252 19.17 8.85 19.86
C GLU A 252 19.54 7.78 20.90
N TYR A 253 19.97 6.60 20.46
CA TYR A 253 20.31 5.45 21.30
C TYR A 253 21.70 4.90 20.93
N PRO A 254 22.79 5.55 21.37
CA PRO A 254 24.16 5.16 21.00
C PRO A 254 24.55 3.74 21.44
N GLU A 255 23.91 3.22 22.49
CA GLU A 255 24.18 1.89 23.06
C GLU A 255 23.25 0.80 22.50
N LEU A 256 22.49 1.09 21.41
CA LEU A 256 21.61 0.10 20.82
C LEU A 256 22.40 -1.11 20.28
N GLN A 257 21.79 -2.28 20.32
CA GLN A 257 22.34 -3.45 19.65
C GLN A 257 21.93 -3.49 18.18
N ALA A 258 22.90 -3.34 17.29
CA ALA A 258 22.70 -3.49 15.85
C ALA A 258 22.97 -4.94 15.42
N VAL A 259 22.00 -5.55 14.72
CA VAL A 259 22.12 -6.88 14.12
C VAL A 259 21.90 -6.77 12.62
N ARG A 260 22.76 -7.42 11.81
CA ARG A 260 22.63 -7.43 10.35
C ARG A 260 22.32 -8.84 9.87
N LEU A 261 21.18 -9.01 9.19
CA LEU A 261 20.83 -10.28 8.55
C LEU A 261 21.48 -10.34 7.17
N LYS A 262 22.42 -11.26 6.96
CA LYS A 262 23.20 -11.37 5.74
C LYS A 262 22.69 -12.42 4.76
N THR A 263 21.99 -13.46 5.22
CA THR A 263 21.57 -14.58 4.40
C THR A 263 20.25 -14.30 3.67
N ASN A 264 20.28 -14.25 2.35
CA ASN A 264 19.10 -14.12 1.49
C ASN A 264 18.55 -15.49 1.09
N TYR A 265 17.31 -15.76 1.42
CA TYR A 265 16.61 -17.03 1.13
C TYR A 265 15.70 -16.95 -0.11
N ARG A 266 15.60 -15.77 -0.74
CA ARG A 266 14.66 -15.51 -1.84
C ARG A 266 15.28 -15.69 -3.21
N SER A 267 16.28 -14.89 -3.50
CA SER A 267 16.83 -14.73 -4.84
C SER A 267 18.04 -15.61 -5.07
N SER A 268 18.23 -16.04 -6.32
CA SER A 268 19.41 -16.75 -6.74
C SER A 268 20.67 -15.87 -6.63
N PRO A 269 21.88 -16.48 -6.56
CA PRO A 269 23.15 -15.76 -6.50
C PRO A 269 23.34 -14.80 -7.67
N GLU A 270 22.89 -15.16 -8.88
CA GLU A 270 23.04 -14.36 -10.10
C GLU A 270 22.26 -13.04 -9.98
N ILE A 271 21.04 -13.09 -9.44
CA ILE A 271 20.22 -11.90 -9.25
C ILE A 271 20.86 -10.97 -8.21
N LEU A 272 21.34 -11.51 -7.10
CA LEU A 272 22.02 -10.70 -6.08
C LEU A 272 23.32 -10.09 -6.59
N SER A 273 24.11 -10.84 -7.35
CA SER A 273 25.36 -10.37 -7.94
C SER A 273 25.15 -9.22 -8.93
N CYS A 274 23.97 -9.14 -9.57
CA CYS A 274 23.57 -8.01 -10.41
C CYS A 274 22.98 -6.84 -9.60
N ALA A 275 22.19 -7.12 -8.55
CA ALA A 275 21.47 -6.09 -7.81
C ALA A 275 22.33 -5.35 -6.76
N LEU A 276 23.25 -6.05 -6.09
CA LEU A 276 24.09 -5.46 -5.05
C LEU A 276 25.06 -4.38 -5.57
N PRO A 277 25.74 -4.53 -6.71
CA PRO A 277 26.55 -3.45 -7.28
C PRO A 277 25.72 -2.19 -7.53
N VAL A 278 24.52 -2.31 -8.09
CA VAL A 278 23.63 -1.18 -8.36
C VAL A 278 23.37 -0.38 -7.07
N ILE A 279 22.86 -1.02 -6.02
CA ILE A 279 22.54 -0.31 -4.78
C ILE A 279 23.77 0.21 -4.05
N SER A 280 24.94 -0.37 -4.29
CA SER A 280 26.21 0.06 -3.68
C SER A 280 26.70 1.42 -4.18
N HIS A 281 26.14 1.96 -5.27
CA HIS A 281 26.36 3.35 -5.71
C HIS A 281 25.66 4.38 -4.81
N ASN A 282 24.69 3.95 -3.99
CA ASN A 282 24.09 4.82 -2.99
C ASN A 282 25.02 4.99 -1.76
N PRO A 283 24.84 6.07 -0.97
CA PRO A 283 25.58 6.27 0.27
C PRO A 283 25.53 5.04 1.17
N GLY A 284 26.67 4.70 1.80
CA GLY A 284 26.83 3.51 2.64
C GLY A 284 27.68 2.41 2.01
N GLY A 285 28.10 2.54 0.74
CA GLY A 285 29.08 1.68 0.07
C GLY A 285 28.58 0.25 -0.17
N LYS A 286 29.53 -0.71 -0.18
CA LYS A 286 29.26 -2.12 -0.50
C LYS A 286 28.26 -2.76 0.48
N ARG A 287 27.29 -3.48 -0.07
CA ARG A 287 26.32 -4.28 0.69
C ARG A 287 26.74 -5.74 0.74
N GLU A 288 26.51 -6.39 1.88
CA GLU A 288 26.84 -7.78 2.10
C GLU A 288 25.55 -8.60 2.26
N LEU A 289 25.19 -9.32 1.20
CA LEU A 289 24.13 -10.32 1.21
C LEU A 289 24.65 -11.59 0.53
N GLU A 290 24.37 -12.73 1.14
CA GLU A 290 24.77 -14.05 0.67
C GLU A 290 23.52 -14.85 0.27
N ALA A 291 23.50 -15.39 -0.95
CA ALA A 291 22.41 -16.23 -1.39
C ALA A 291 22.47 -17.59 -0.70
N PHE A 292 21.38 -17.99 -0.08
CA PHE A 292 21.22 -19.36 0.45
C PHE A 292 20.87 -20.37 -0.66
N ARG A 293 20.20 -19.90 -1.71
CA ARG A 293 19.75 -20.72 -2.83
C ARG A 293 20.93 -21.13 -3.72
N PRO A 294 20.87 -22.33 -4.32
CA PRO A 294 21.91 -22.74 -5.28
C PRO A 294 21.84 -21.88 -6.55
N PRO A 295 22.94 -21.81 -7.32
CA PRO A 295 22.98 -21.16 -8.63
C PRO A 295 22.02 -21.87 -9.59
N GLN A 296 20.94 -21.23 -9.97
CA GLN A 296 19.90 -21.72 -10.91
C GLN A 296 19.25 -20.58 -11.67
N GLY A 297 19.65 -19.34 -11.35
CA GLY A 297 19.03 -18.17 -11.87
C GLY A 297 19.68 -17.66 -13.14
N ALA A 298 18.98 -16.72 -13.78
CA ALA A 298 19.52 -15.99 -14.90
C ALA A 298 19.10 -14.51 -14.79
N VAL A 299 20.03 -13.62 -15.15
CA VAL A 299 19.71 -12.21 -15.39
C VAL A 299 19.94 -11.95 -16.87
N ARG A 300 18.83 -11.68 -17.57
CA ARG A 300 18.79 -11.48 -19.03
C ARG A 300 18.48 -10.03 -19.35
N PHE A 301 19.06 -9.51 -20.41
CA PHE A 301 18.75 -8.19 -20.92
C PHE A 301 18.29 -8.28 -22.38
N LEU A 302 17.05 -7.82 -22.63
CA LEU A 302 16.44 -7.79 -23.95
C LEU A 302 16.36 -6.33 -24.43
N PRO A 303 17.25 -5.89 -25.33
CA PRO A 303 17.14 -4.60 -25.97
C PRO A 303 16.03 -4.63 -27.02
N CYS A 304 15.10 -3.69 -26.91
CA CYS A 304 13.95 -3.53 -27.79
C CYS A 304 14.03 -2.19 -28.55
N GLU A 305 13.25 -2.02 -29.62
CA GLU A 305 13.22 -0.76 -30.38
C GLU A 305 12.32 0.29 -29.70
N ASN A 306 11.21 -0.15 -29.13
CA ASN A 306 10.21 0.72 -28.51
C ASN A 306 9.34 -0.05 -27.51
N GLY A 307 8.40 0.63 -26.85
CA GLY A 307 7.51 0.00 -25.87
C GLY A 307 6.62 -1.11 -26.45
N LEU A 308 6.22 -1.02 -27.73
CA LEU A 308 5.43 -2.07 -28.35
C LEU A 308 6.26 -3.34 -28.55
N SER A 309 7.50 -3.21 -29.03
CA SER A 309 8.41 -4.35 -29.18
C SER A 309 8.76 -5.00 -27.82
N GLN A 310 8.83 -4.21 -26.74
CA GLN A 310 8.95 -4.75 -25.38
C GLN A 310 7.73 -5.63 -25.02
N GLY A 311 6.50 -5.12 -25.24
CA GLY A 311 5.28 -5.86 -24.95
C GLY A 311 5.17 -7.17 -25.76
N ILE A 312 5.54 -7.16 -27.03
CA ILE A 312 5.57 -8.35 -27.89
C ILE A 312 6.63 -9.35 -27.41
N ALA A 313 7.84 -8.87 -27.07
CA ALA A 313 8.91 -9.73 -26.56
C ALA A 313 8.49 -10.44 -25.27
N ILE A 314 7.88 -9.70 -24.32
CA ILE A 314 7.36 -10.25 -23.07
C ILE A 314 6.30 -11.32 -23.33
N ALA A 315 5.33 -11.04 -24.20
CA ALA A 315 4.26 -11.98 -24.48
C ALA A 315 4.79 -13.29 -25.08
N LYS A 316 5.78 -13.21 -25.98
CA LYS A 316 6.47 -14.37 -26.54
C LYS A 316 7.25 -15.17 -25.48
N GLU A 317 8.01 -14.49 -24.62
CA GLU A 317 8.73 -15.11 -23.54
C GLU A 317 7.80 -15.85 -22.56
N ILE A 318 6.67 -15.22 -22.21
CA ILE A 318 5.67 -15.84 -21.33
C ILE A 318 5.09 -17.09 -21.98
N ASN A 319 4.70 -17.03 -23.27
CA ASN A 319 4.19 -18.20 -23.98
C ASN A 319 5.22 -19.33 -24.01
N ALA A 320 6.50 -19.04 -24.28
CA ALA A 320 7.57 -20.03 -24.25
C ALA A 320 7.79 -20.62 -22.86
N MET A 321 7.62 -19.84 -21.77
CA MET A 321 7.75 -20.31 -20.38
C MET A 321 6.61 -21.21 -19.94
N VAL A 322 5.40 -20.98 -20.44
CA VAL A 322 4.19 -21.71 -20.03
C VAL A 322 3.95 -22.97 -20.89
N GLY A 323 4.82 -23.22 -21.89
CA GLY A 323 4.72 -24.39 -22.77
C GLY A 323 3.88 -24.17 -24.03
N GLY A 324 3.63 -22.90 -24.40
CA GLY A 324 3.07 -22.53 -25.70
C GLY A 324 4.09 -22.82 -26.82
N ILE A 325 3.65 -23.55 -27.84
CA ILE A 325 4.43 -23.75 -29.07
C ILE A 325 4.11 -22.58 -30.01
N ASP A 326 5.12 -21.75 -30.32
CA ASP A 326 4.98 -20.80 -31.43
C ASP A 326 4.96 -21.59 -32.76
N MET A 327 3.95 -21.35 -33.61
CA MET A 327 3.84 -22.04 -34.92
C MET A 327 5.07 -21.87 -35.81
N LEU A 328 5.88 -20.84 -35.58
CA LEU A 328 7.11 -20.58 -36.31
C LEU A 328 8.29 -21.43 -35.76
N ASP A 329 8.31 -21.74 -34.47
CA ASP A 329 9.31 -22.62 -33.87
C ASP A 329 9.06 -24.11 -34.15
N ALA A 330 7.84 -24.49 -34.45
CA ALA A 330 7.48 -25.84 -34.88
C ALA A 330 8.11 -26.21 -36.25
N GLN A 331 8.53 -25.22 -37.05
CA GLN A 331 9.24 -25.45 -38.33
C GLN A 331 10.79 -25.47 -38.19
N SER A 332 11.31 -24.90 -37.11
CA SER A 332 12.74 -24.98 -36.83
C SER A 332 12.94 -26.02 -35.71
N CYS A 333 13.40 -27.21 -36.06
CA CYS A 333 13.67 -28.33 -35.13
C CYS A 333 14.78 -28.05 -34.11
N VAL A 334 14.84 -26.85 -33.56
CA VAL A 334 15.72 -26.49 -32.42
C VAL A 334 14.85 -26.24 -31.22
N SER A 335 14.41 -27.34 -30.61
CA SER A 335 13.72 -27.33 -29.33
C SER A 335 14.70 -27.01 -28.20
N SER A 336 14.77 -25.78 -27.76
CA SER A 336 15.14 -25.48 -26.39
C SER A 336 13.95 -25.80 -25.48
N GLN A 337 13.63 -27.09 -25.30
CA GLN A 337 12.67 -27.50 -24.29
C GLN A 337 13.24 -27.09 -22.93
N ARG A 338 12.66 -26.06 -22.30
CA ARG A 338 12.87 -25.84 -20.87
C ARG A 338 12.29 -27.05 -20.15
N GLU A 339 13.06 -27.66 -19.28
CA GLU A 339 12.68 -28.89 -18.55
C GLU A 339 11.47 -28.68 -17.61
N THR A 340 11.05 -27.43 -17.33
CA THR A 340 9.91 -27.12 -16.45
C THR A 340 9.03 -26.04 -17.06
N SER A 341 7.74 -26.37 -17.26
CA SER A 341 6.71 -25.38 -17.61
C SER A 341 6.41 -24.51 -16.37
N ARG A 342 6.28 -23.20 -16.59
CA ARG A 342 5.88 -22.23 -15.54
C ARG A 342 4.37 -21.99 -15.55
N ASP A 343 3.83 -21.68 -14.38
CA ASP A 343 2.45 -21.21 -14.26
C ASP A 343 2.40 -19.68 -14.44
N PHE A 344 1.34 -19.15 -15.04
CA PHE A 344 1.16 -17.70 -15.21
C PHE A 344 1.25 -16.93 -13.88
N SER A 345 0.82 -17.52 -12.77
CA SER A 345 0.89 -16.91 -11.44
C SER A 345 2.31 -16.77 -10.89
N GLU A 346 3.29 -17.45 -11.50
CA GLU A 346 4.70 -17.37 -11.14
C GLU A 346 5.41 -16.18 -11.79
N ILE A 347 4.74 -15.50 -12.73
CA ILE A 347 5.30 -14.45 -13.58
C ILE A 347 4.75 -13.08 -13.18
N ALA A 348 5.66 -12.11 -13.02
CA ALA A 348 5.30 -10.71 -12.81
C ALA A 348 5.96 -9.80 -13.85
N ILE A 349 5.22 -8.77 -14.26
CA ILE A 349 5.71 -7.67 -15.09
C ILE A 349 5.69 -6.41 -14.25
N LEU A 350 6.87 -5.84 -14.02
CA LEU A 350 7.07 -4.64 -13.22
C LEU A 350 7.37 -3.45 -14.14
N TYR A 351 6.75 -2.32 -13.87
CA TYR A 351 6.91 -1.08 -14.64
C TYR A 351 6.95 0.13 -13.71
N ARG A 352 7.48 1.26 -14.22
CA ARG A 352 7.62 2.49 -13.40
C ARG A 352 6.31 3.26 -13.30
N THR A 353 5.57 3.39 -14.39
CA THR A 353 4.34 4.20 -14.47
C THR A 353 3.18 3.40 -15.06
N HIS A 354 1.94 3.73 -14.66
CA HIS A 354 0.75 3.05 -15.19
C HIS A 354 0.52 3.26 -16.70
N HIS A 355 1.11 4.29 -17.29
CA HIS A 355 1.03 4.50 -18.75
C HIS A 355 1.66 3.34 -19.53
N GLU A 356 2.74 2.75 -19.03
CA GLU A 356 3.38 1.58 -19.65
C GLU A 356 2.47 0.35 -19.64
N ALA A 357 1.64 0.21 -18.59
CA ALA A 357 0.73 -0.92 -18.45
C ALA A 357 -0.28 -1.03 -19.61
N GLU A 358 -0.76 0.08 -20.16
CA GLU A 358 -1.78 0.08 -21.24
C GLU A 358 -1.31 -0.63 -22.49
N LEU A 359 -0.05 -0.44 -22.82
CA LEU A 359 0.55 -1.08 -23.99
C LEU A 359 0.81 -2.56 -23.74
N LEU A 360 1.30 -2.90 -22.54
CA LEU A 360 1.53 -4.28 -22.10
C LEU A 360 0.22 -5.07 -22.09
N GLU A 361 -0.86 -4.51 -21.58
CA GLU A 361 -2.18 -5.15 -21.55
C GLU A 361 -2.67 -5.48 -22.95
N LYS A 362 -2.54 -4.55 -23.91
CA LYS A 362 -2.93 -4.78 -25.31
C LYS A 362 -2.14 -5.95 -25.92
N CYS A 363 -0.84 -6.05 -25.62
CA CYS A 363 0.00 -7.14 -26.11
C CYS A 363 -0.42 -8.49 -25.48
N LEU A 364 -0.63 -8.53 -24.17
CA LEU A 364 -1.06 -9.75 -23.47
C LEU A 364 -2.46 -10.21 -23.92
N GLN A 365 -3.40 -9.27 -24.09
CA GLN A 365 -4.74 -9.56 -24.61
C GLN A 365 -4.69 -10.18 -25.99
N ARG A 366 -3.85 -9.62 -26.89
CA ARG A 366 -3.69 -10.14 -28.25
C ARG A 366 -3.18 -11.58 -28.27
N GLU A 367 -2.29 -11.91 -27.36
CA GLU A 367 -1.70 -13.26 -27.21
C GLU A 367 -2.54 -14.16 -26.27
N SER A 368 -3.73 -13.72 -25.86
CA SER A 368 -4.63 -14.45 -24.94
C SER A 368 -3.98 -14.88 -23.62
N ILE A 369 -3.00 -14.12 -23.14
CA ILE A 369 -2.33 -14.34 -21.87
C ILE A 369 -3.18 -13.76 -20.73
N PRO A 370 -3.63 -14.56 -19.76
CA PRO A 370 -4.39 -14.07 -18.63
C PRO A 370 -3.51 -13.20 -17.71
N TYR A 371 -4.00 -12.01 -17.34
CA TYR A 371 -3.27 -11.10 -16.46
C TYR A 371 -4.16 -10.38 -15.46
N VAL A 372 -3.54 -9.87 -14.40
CA VAL A 372 -4.15 -9.03 -13.37
C VAL A 372 -3.28 -7.80 -13.14
N VAL A 373 -3.85 -6.61 -13.29
CA VAL A 373 -3.16 -5.35 -12.99
C VAL A 373 -3.39 -4.99 -11.53
N ALA A 374 -2.32 -5.01 -10.73
CA ALA A 374 -2.39 -4.63 -9.33
C ALA A 374 -2.33 -3.10 -9.19
N GLY A 375 -3.27 -2.52 -8.46
CA GLY A 375 -3.27 -1.10 -8.08
C GLY A 375 -3.78 -0.11 -9.13
N ARG A 376 -4.32 -0.56 -10.27
CA ARG A 376 -4.82 0.34 -11.32
C ARG A 376 -6.22 0.89 -11.05
N GLU A 377 -7.07 0.10 -10.44
CA GLU A 377 -8.42 0.52 -10.06
C GLU A 377 -8.52 0.61 -8.55
N ASP A 378 -8.33 1.82 -8.04
CA ASP A 378 -8.75 2.15 -6.68
C ASP A 378 -10.28 2.22 -6.68
N PHE A 379 -10.94 1.08 -6.46
CA PHE A 379 -12.40 1.05 -6.41
C PHE A 379 -12.95 1.99 -5.33
N LEU A 380 -12.14 2.32 -4.31
CA LEU A 380 -12.49 3.31 -3.30
C LEU A 380 -12.57 4.73 -3.87
N ARG A 381 -11.87 5.00 -4.98
CA ARG A 381 -11.91 6.29 -5.69
C ARG A 381 -13.10 6.42 -6.63
N HIS A 382 -13.81 5.32 -6.90
CA HIS A 382 -14.98 5.34 -7.75
C HIS A 382 -16.12 6.11 -7.09
N ASP A 383 -16.73 7.07 -7.80
CA ASP A 383 -17.71 7.99 -7.23
C ASP A 383 -18.88 7.28 -6.55
N LYS A 384 -19.37 6.18 -7.11
CA LYS A 384 -20.46 5.39 -6.50
C LYS A 384 -20.04 4.72 -5.20
N VAL A 385 -18.81 4.22 -5.12
CA VAL A 385 -18.27 3.64 -3.88
C VAL A 385 -18.07 4.72 -2.82
N ARG A 386 -17.49 5.86 -3.21
CA ARG A 386 -17.33 7.03 -2.32
C ARG A 386 -18.68 7.50 -1.79
N GLY A 387 -19.67 7.62 -2.68
CA GLY A 387 -21.03 7.98 -2.31
C GLY A 387 -21.68 7.01 -1.32
N LEU A 388 -21.53 5.68 -1.55
CA LEU A 388 -22.01 4.64 -0.63
C LEU A 388 -21.28 4.68 0.72
N THR A 389 -19.98 4.89 0.72
CA THR A 389 -19.20 5.04 1.97
C THR A 389 -19.70 6.22 2.79
N CYS A 390 -19.87 7.40 2.17
CA CYS A 390 -20.42 8.59 2.82
C CYS A 390 -21.89 8.41 3.25
N PHE A 391 -22.69 7.64 2.48
CA PHE A 391 -24.06 7.27 2.86
C PHE A 391 -24.07 6.52 4.20
N PHE A 392 -23.27 5.47 4.35
CA PHE A 392 -23.20 4.71 5.59
C PHE A 392 -22.52 5.48 6.73
N GLN A 393 -21.60 6.37 6.40
CA GLN A 393 -20.96 7.28 7.37
C GLN A 393 -21.98 8.22 7.98
N PHE A 394 -22.79 8.91 7.16
CA PHE A 394 -23.89 9.77 7.64
C PHE A 394 -24.95 8.99 8.43
N LEU A 395 -25.34 7.78 8.00
CA LEU A 395 -26.25 6.95 8.76
C LEU A 395 -25.71 6.59 10.15
N SER A 396 -24.40 6.35 10.27
CA SER A 396 -23.75 6.04 11.54
C SER A 396 -23.53 7.30 12.39
N GLU A 397 -23.32 8.45 11.74
CA GLU A 397 -23.01 9.74 12.35
C GLU A 397 -23.86 10.86 11.72
N PRO A 398 -25.10 11.03 12.19
CA PRO A 398 -26.03 12.01 11.59
C PRO A 398 -25.61 13.48 11.70
N ASP A 399 -24.58 13.80 12.48
CA ASP A 399 -23.98 15.12 12.58
C ASP A 399 -22.87 15.37 11.55
N ASP A 400 -22.46 14.33 10.80
CA ASP A 400 -21.53 14.45 9.69
C ASP A 400 -22.24 14.95 8.43
N LEU A 401 -22.43 16.26 8.40
CA LEU A 401 -23.11 16.93 7.28
C LEU A 401 -22.25 16.95 6.01
N THR A 402 -20.94 16.74 6.13
CA THR A 402 -20.05 16.62 4.97
C THR A 402 -20.26 15.28 4.27
N ALA A 403 -20.36 14.20 5.01
CA ALA A 403 -20.71 12.90 4.46
C ALA A 403 -22.09 12.92 3.77
N LEU A 404 -23.08 13.62 4.35
CA LEU A 404 -24.38 13.84 3.71
C LEU A 404 -24.23 14.55 2.36
N ALA A 405 -23.50 15.66 2.32
CA ALA A 405 -23.33 16.45 1.10
C ALA A 405 -22.65 15.64 -0.02
N VAL A 406 -21.58 14.92 0.30
CA VAL A 406 -20.87 14.07 -0.66
C VAL A 406 -21.76 12.92 -1.14
N CYS A 407 -22.49 12.28 -0.25
CA CYS A 407 -23.47 11.25 -0.58
C CYS A 407 -24.53 11.76 -1.56
N LEU A 408 -25.18 12.89 -1.25
CA LEU A 408 -26.21 13.49 -2.09
C LEU A 408 -25.67 13.88 -3.47
N LYS A 409 -24.45 14.42 -3.53
CA LYS A 409 -23.79 14.80 -4.78
C LYS A 409 -23.47 13.59 -5.65
N LEU A 410 -22.86 12.54 -5.09
CA LEU A 410 -22.33 11.41 -5.86
C LEU A 410 -23.36 10.32 -6.19
N LEU A 411 -24.36 10.11 -5.33
CA LEU A 411 -25.41 9.10 -5.56
C LEU A 411 -26.67 9.68 -6.20
N PHE A 412 -27.02 10.91 -5.84
CA PHE A 412 -28.30 11.51 -6.23
C PHE A 412 -28.15 12.76 -7.11
N SER A 413 -26.92 13.09 -7.54
CA SER A 413 -26.64 14.25 -8.41
C SER A 413 -27.18 15.58 -7.86
N CYS A 414 -27.10 15.78 -6.54
CA CYS A 414 -27.56 16.99 -5.88
C CYS A 414 -26.73 18.21 -6.33
N PRO A 415 -27.39 19.32 -6.74
CA PRO A 415 -26.69 20.57 -7.02
C PRO A 415 -25.97 21.12 -5.78
N GLU A 416 -24.84 21.79 -6.01
CA GLU A 416 -23.97 22.27 -4.92
C GLU A 416 -24.66 23.29 -4.02
N ASP A 417 -25.37 24.28 -4.62
CA ASP A 417 -26.10 25.29 -3.89
C ASP A 417 -27.17 24.69 -2.94
N LEU A 418 -27.85 23.63 -3.42
CA LEU A 418 -28.82 22.90 -2.62
C LEU A 418 -28.11 22.13 -1.47
N SER A 419 -27.00 21.46 -1.78
CA SER A 419 -26.23 20.75 -0.78
C SER A 419 -25.74 21.67 0.34
N GLU A 420 -25.22 22.85 0.00
CA GLU A 420 -24.82 23.86 0.99
C GLU A 420 -26.02 24.42 1.81
N SER A 421 -27.19 24.59 1.18
CA SER A 421 -28.39 24.99 1.87
C SER A 421 -28.85 23.96 2.90
N LEU A 422 -28.82 22.66 2.52
CA LEU A 422 -29.17 21.55 3.40
C LEU A 422 -28.18 21.43 4.59
N GLN A 423 -26.88 21.61 4.33
CA GLN A 423 -25.88 21.62 5.40
C GLN A 423 -26.09 22.76 6.39
N ARG A 424 -26.30 23.99 5.88
CA ARG A 424 -26.61 25.17 6.72
C ARG A 424 -27.87 24.98 7.55
N PHE A 425 -28.93 24.45 6.96
CA PHE A 425 -30.17 24.14 7.67
C PHE A 425 -29.94 23.14 8.80
N LEU A 426 -29.34 21.99 8.51
CA LEU A 426 -29.10 20.92 9.49
C LEU A 426 -28.05 21.28 10.55
N SER A 427 -27.17 22.26 10.29
CA SER A 427 -26.18 22.70 11.28
C SER A 427 -26.82 23.27 12.55
N SER A 428 -28.04 23.79 12.45
CA SER A 428 -28.83 24.27 13.59
C SER A 428 -29.45 23.15 14.44
N TYR A 429 -29.39 21.91 13.97
CA TYR A 429 -30.00 20.74 14.61
C TYR A 429 -28.96 19.67 14.98
N GLN A 430 -27.75 20.10 15.40
CA GLN A 430 -26.72 19.18 15.90
C GLN A 430 -27.21 18.40 17.13
N GLY A 431 -26.82 17.13 17.22
CA GLY A 431 -27.24 16.24 18.31
C GLY A 431 -28.63 15.62 18.15
N TYR A 432 -29.40 16.01 17.11
CA TYR A 432 -30.70 15.39 16.85
C TYR A 432 -30.52 14.00 16.22
N SER A 433 -31.41 13.05 16.55
CA SER A 433 -31.41 11.73 15.95
C SER A 433 -31.68 11.81 14.44
N LEU A 434 -31.17 10.84 13.68
CA LEU A 434 -31.37 10.79 12.22
C LEU A 434 -32.84 10.83 11.82
N PRO A 435 -33.77 10.06 12.42
CA PRO A 435 -35.18 10.14 12.07
C PRO A 435 -35.76 11.56 12.21
N LYS A 436 -35.34 12.30 13.24
CA LYS A 436 -35.78 13.68 13.44
C LYS A 436 -35.22 14.64 12.41
N LYS A 437 -33.95 14.47 12.00
CA LYS A 437 -33.34 15.25 10.93
C LYS A 437 -34.00 15.00 9.58
N LEU A 438 -34.36 13.75 9.27
CA LEU A 438 -35.06 13.39 8.04
C LEU A 438 -36.47 13.97 8.00
N GLU A 439 -37.15 14.00 9.15
CA GLU A 439 -38.47 14.67 9.28
C GLU A 439 -38.38 16.16 9.03
N LEU A 440 -37.38 16.84 9.60
CA LEU A 440 -37.13 18.28 9.40
C LEU A 440 -36.84 18.59 7.93
N LEU A 441 -36.00 17.80 7.26
CA LEU A 441 -35.70 17.95 5.84
C LEU A 441 -36.94 17.78 4.97
N GLU A 442 -37.77 16.76 5.26
CA GLU A 442 -39.01 16.53 4.51
C GLU A 442 -40.01 17.70 4.66
N ASN A 443 -40.10 18.28 5.85
CA ASN A 443 -41.01 19.41 6.11
C ASN A 443 -40.55 20.70 5.43
N GLU A 444 -39.27 21.03 5.46
CA GLU A 444 -38.69 22.26 4.91
C GLU A 444 -38.56 22.21 3.38
N TYR A 445 -38.16 21.04 2.85
CA TYR A 445 -37.80 20.85 1.44
C TYR A 445 -38.76 19.89 0.70
N ARG A 446 -40.06 19.98 0.95
CA ARG A 446 -41.13 19.05 0.50
C ARG A 446 -41.13 18.68 -0.99
N ASN A 447 -40.66 19.56 -1.88
CA ASN A 447 -40.75 19.38 -3.33
C ASN A 447 -39.40 19.29 -4.02
N VAL A 448 -38.33 18.97 -3.28
CA VAL A 448 -37.00 18.85 -3.85
C VAL A 448 -36.77 17.41 -4.31
N GLY A 449 -36.72 17.21 -5.65
CA GLY A 449 -36.65 15.88 -6.26
C GLY A 449 -35.52 14.97 -5.73
N VAL A 450 -34.38 15.55 -5.38
CA VAL A 450 -33.25 14.81 -4.79
C VAL A 450 -33.64 14.20 -3.43
N LEU A 451 -34.38 14.95 -2.59
CA LEU A 451 -34.80 14.48 -1.27
C LEU A 451 -35.93 13.46 -1.37
N THR A 452 -36.81 13.60 -2.36
CA THR A 452 -37.91 12.64 -2.61
C THR A 452 -37.36 11.24 -2.88
N VAL A 453 -36.19 11.12 -3.49
CA VAL A 453 -35.53 9.83 -3.79
C VAL A 453 -34.63 9.38 -2.62
N SER A 454 -33.88 10.29 -2.00
CA SER A 454 -32.88 9.93 -0.99
C SER A 454 -33.46 9.67 0.40
N LEU A 455 -34.47 10.42 0.87
CA LEU A 455 -35.04 10.26 2.21
C LEU A 455 -35.65 8.87 2.46
N PRO A 456 -36.41 8.25 1.52
CA PRO A 456 -36.91 6.90 1.69
C PRO A 456 -35.78 5.87 1.89
N LEU A 457 -34.68 6.01 1.16
CA LEU A 457 -33.53 5.13 1.29
C LEU A 457 -32.85 5.26 2.66
N PHE A 458 -32.64 6.49 3.15
CA PHE A 458 -32.13 6.70 4.51
C PHE A 458 -33.03 6.05 5.57
N ARG A 459 -34.34 6.17 5.43
CA ARG A 459 -35.33 5.59 6.36
C ARG A 459 -35.36 4.06 6.30
N SER A 460 -35.20 3.46 5.13
CA SER A 460 -35.23 2.00 4.97
C SER A 460 -33.99 1.32 5.53
N ILE A 461 -32.81 1.93 5.37
CA ILE A 461 -31.52 1.33 5.76
C ILE A 461 -31.16 1.60 7.22
N TYR A 462 -31.46 2.80 7.74
CA TYR A 462 -31.06 3.19 9.11
C TYR A 462 -31.47 2.19 10.20
N PRO A 463 -32.72 1.66 10.28
CA PRO A 463 -33.12 0.70 11.30
C PRO A 463 -32.40 -0.66 11.19
N LEU A 464 -31.72 -0.92 10.09
CA LEU A 464 -31.02 -2.17 9.80
C LEU A 464 -29.54 -2.12 10.19
N LEU A 465 -28.97 -0.93 10.46
CA LEU A 465 -27.54 -0.74 10.72
C LEU A 465 -26.99 -1.64 11.82
N GLU A 466 -27.70 -1.78 12.93
CA GLU A 466 -27.28 -2.62 14.05
C GLU A 466 -27.73 -4.08 13.93
N LYS A 467 -28.71 -4.33 13.06
CA LYS A 467 -29.36 -5.65 12.94
C LYS A 467 -28.76 -6.54 11.86
N LYS A 468 -28.15 -5.95 10.83
CA LYS A 468 -27.61 -6.69 9.67
C LYS A 468 -26.12 -6.53 9.54
N LYS A 469 -25.47 -7.53 8.94
CA LYS A 469 -24.04 -7.47 8.58
C LYS A 469 -23.80 -6.42 7.48
N PRO A 470 -22.61 -5.80 7.43
CA PRO A 470 -22.27 -4.76 6.45
C PRO A 470 -22.52 -5.16 4.99
N ALA A 471 -22.15 -6.38 4.60
CA ALA A 471 -22.37 -6.88 3.24
C ALA A 471 -23.85 -6.85 2.85
N LYS A 472 -24.74 -7.27 3.77
CA LYS A 472 -26.19 -7.31 3.49
C LYS A 472 -26.81 -5.90 3.44
N LEU A 473 -26.29 -4.97 4.22
CA LEU A 473 -26.71 -3.56 4.19
C LEU A 473 -26.30 -2.89 2.87
N LEU A 474 -25.05 -3.10 2.46
CA LEU A 474 -24.53 -2.59 1.19
C LEU A 474 -25.25 -3.20 -0.01
N GLU A 475 -25.53 -4.52 0.03
CA GLU A 475 -26.31 -5.20 -1.01
C GLU A 475 -27.71 -4.59 -1.15
N THR A 476 -28.38 -4.33 -0.02
CA THR A 476 -29.70 -3.69 -0.02
C THR A 476 -29.63 -2.27 -0.59
N ALA A 477 -28.65 -1.45 -0.17
CA ALA A 477 -28.48 -0.09 -0.67
C ALA A 477 -28.11 -0.06 -2.16
N ALA A 478 -27.21 -0.98 -2.60
CA ALA A 478 -26.81 -1.08 -4.00
C ALA A 478 -27.99 -1.46 -4.91
N LEU A 479 -28.86 -2.38 -4.45
CA LEU A 479 -30.07 -2.79 -5.18
C LEU A 479 -31.05 -1.61 -5.35
N GLU A 480 -31.35 -0.90 -4.27
CA GLU A 480 -32.24 0.28 -4.29
C GLU A 480 -31.72 1.40 -5.20
N LEU A 481 -30.39 1.50 -5.35
CA LEU A 481 -29.72 2.48 -6.21
C LEU A 481 -29.42 1.97 -7.63
N SER A 482 -29.77 0.72 -7.95
CA SER A 482 -29.44 0.05 -9.22
C SER A 482 -27.93 0.03 -9.52
N LEU A 483 -27.12 -0.17 -8.48
CA LEU A 483 -25.65 -0.18 -8.55
C LEU A 483 -25.05 -1.59 -8.40
N GLU A 484 -25.87 -2.63 -8.33
CA GLU A 484 -25.43 -4.00 -8.11
C GLU A 484 -24.57 -4.57 -9.24
N GLN A 485 -24.68 -4.04 -10.46
CA GLN A 485 -23.88 -4.48 -11.60
C GLN A 485 -22.56 -3.69 -11.75
N GLU A 486 -22.38 -2.64 -10.95
CA GLU A 486 -21.19 -1.79 -11.02
C GLU A 486 -19.95 -2.54 -10.50
N PRO A 487 -18.88 -2.75 -11.31
CA PRO A 487 -17.72 -3.56 -10.88
C PRO A 487 -17.04 -3.04 -9.60
N ALA A 488 -16.99 -1.73 -9.41
CA ALA A 488 -16.41 -1.12 -8.21
C ALA A 488 -17.27 -1.40 -6.96
N VAL A 489 -18.61 -1.40 -7.10
CA VAL A 489 -19.55 -1.71 -6.02
C VAL A 489 -19.50 -3.20 -5.67
N GLN A 490 -19.36 -4.09 -6.66
CA GLN A 490 -19.16 -5.51 -6.43
C GLN A 490 -17.87 -5.79 -5.61
N LYS A 491 -16.78 -5.06 -5.89
CA LYS A 491 -15.55 -5.14 -5.09
C LYS A 491 -15.79 -4.70 -3.64
N LEU A 492 -16.57 -3.63 -3.44
CA LEU A 492 -16.95 -3.16 -2.10
C LEU A 492 -17.80 -4.20 -1.36
N LEU A 493 -18.78 -4.82 -2.00
CA LEU A 493 -19.61 -5.88 -1.44
C LEU A 493 -18.77 -7.09 -1.00
N ASN A 494 -17.85 -7.53 -1.86
CA ASN A 494 -16.91 -8.60 -1.52
C ASN A 494 -16.04 -8.24 -0.31
N THR A 495 -15.55 -7.00 -0.24
CA THR A 495 -14.77 -6.51 0.91
C THR A 495 -15.62 -6.52 2.19
N ALA A 496 -16.85 -6.04 2.12
CA ALA A 496 -17.74 -5.96 3.28
C ALA A 496 -18.09 -7.32 3.90
N SER A 497 -18.00 -8.40 3.11
CA SER A 497 -18.28 -9.77 3.59
C SER A 497 -17.34 -10.26 4.70
N PHE A 498 -16.16 -9.63 4.82
CA PHE A 498 -15.15 -9.98 5.83
C PHE A 498 -15.35 -9.27 7.18
N TYR A 499 -16.31 -8.35 7.27
CA TYR A 499 -16.56 -7.55 8.48
C TYR A 499 -17.89 -7.93 9.13
N SER A 500 -17.90 -7.90 10.46
CA SER A 500 -19.10 -8.20 11.25
C SER A 500 -19.89 -6.94 11.62
N LYS A 501 -19.25 -5.78 11.68
CA LYS A 501 -19.88 -4.50 12.04
C LYS A 501 -19.61 -3.43 10.99
N THR A 502 -20.60 -2.57 10.76
CA THR A 502 -20.48 -1.44 9.81
C THR A 502 -19.41 -0.45 10.24
N SER A 503 -19.26 -0.17 11.53
CA SER A 503 -18.21 0.70 12.06
C SER A 503 -16.79 0.17 11.80
N GLU A 504 -16.59 -1.15 11.87
CA GLU A 504 -15.31 -1.78 11.53
C GLU A 504 -14.99 -1.64 10.04
N LEU A 505 -15.99 -1.89 9.19
CA LEU A 505 -15.85 -1.71 7.75
C LEU A 505 -15.51 -0.25 7.40
N LEU A 506 -16.28 0.72 7.88
CA LEU A 506 -16.06 2.15 7.62
C LEU A 506 -14.67 2.60 8.07
N SER A 507 -14.26 2.23 9.29
CA SER A 507 -12.92 2.53 9.77
C SER A 507 -11.83 1.94 8.87
N GLN A 508 -12.02 0.74 8.34
CA GLN A 508 -11.06 0.13 7.42
C GLN A 508 -11.09 0.74 6.02
N LEU A 509 -12.24 1.16 5.51
CA LEU A 509 -12.36 1.87 4.24
C LEU A 509 -11.69 3.25 4.30
N ILE A 510 -11.79 3.93 5.43
CA ILE A 510 -11.15 5.23 5.67
C ILE A 510 -9.64 5.07 5.91
N LEU A 511 -9.22 4.08 6.70
CA LEU A 511 -7.82 3.84 7.04
C LEU A 511 -7.05 2.99 6.02
N GLY A 512 -7.77 2.25 5.15
CA GLY A 512 -7.19 1.31 4.21
C GLY A 512 -6.86 1.97 2.87
N GLN A 513 -5.67 1.68 2.35
CA GLN A 513 -5.40 1.87 0.93
C GLN A 513 -5.96 0.66 0.17
N GLU A 514 -6.42 0.86 -1.06
CA GLU A 514 -7.00 -0.20 -1.89
C GLU A 514 -6.08 -1.41 -2.04
N SER A 515 -4.77 -1.15 -2.16
CA SER A 515 -3.78 -2.23 -2.21
C SER A 515 -3.87 -3.20 -1.03
N ASP A 516 -4.31 -2.72 0.14
CA ASP A 516 -4.47 -3.53 1.34
C ASP A 516 -5.80 -4.31 1.32
N LEU A 517 -6.87 -3.72 0.78
CA LEU A 517 -8.21 -4.33 0.71
C LEU A 517 -8.30 -5.39 -0.39
N THR A 518 -7.83 -5.10 -1.60
CA THR A 518 -7.87 -6.04 -2.73
C THR A 518 -6.97 -7.25 -2.52
N ARG A 519 -5.85 -7.11 -1.81
CA ARG A 519 -4.96 -8.22 -1.49
C ARG A 519 -5.51 -9.13 -0.38
N SER A 520 -6.40 -8.63 0.48
CA SER A 520 -7.09 -9.45 1.49
C SER A 520 -8.10 -10.43 0.87
N CYS A 521 -8.67 -10.10 -0.28
CA CYS A 521 -9.62 -10.95 -1.02
C CYS A 521 -8.98 -12.13 -1.77
N LYS A 522 -7.64 -12.20 -1.87
CA LYS A 522 -6.92 -13.23 -2.67
C LYS A 522 -6.89 -14.65 -2.09
N LYS A 523 -7.73 -15.00 -1.14
CA LYS A 523 -7.92 -16.42 -0.76
C LYS A 523 -8.90 -17.19 -1.66
N ASN A 524 -9.52 -16.56 -2.63
CA ASN A 524 -10.34 -17.23 -3.63
C ASN A 524 -9.54 -17.43 -4.92
N ARG A 525 -9.29 -18.71 -5.24
CA ARG A 525 -8.93 -19.34 -6.49
C ARG A 525 -9.23 -18.48 -7.73
N PHE A 526 -8.38 -17.49 -8.02
CA PHE A 526 -8.32 -16.96 -9.37
C PHE A 526 -7.30 -17.78 -10.13
N SER A 527 -7.75 -18.22 -11.30
CA SER A 527 -6.97 -18.80 -12.37
C SER A 527 -5.56 -18.23 -12.42
N SER A 528 -4.59 -19.09 -12.63
CA SER A 528 -3.25 -18.77 -13.10
C SER A 528 -3.24 -17.54 -14.00
N ALA A 529 -2.66 -16.43 -13.55
CA ALA A 529 -2.60 -15.18 -14.28
C ALA A 529 -1.32 -14.39 -13.98
N VAL A 530 -0.76 -13.75 -15.00
CA VAL A 530 0.42 -12.89 -14.88
C VAL A 530 0.10 -11.65 -14.05
N THR A 531 0.97 -11.28 -13.13
CA THR A 531 0.81 -10.09 -12.30
C THR A 531 1.49 -8.88 -12.94
N LEU A 532 0.72 -7.87 -13.30
CA LEU A 532 1.22 -6.55 -13.72
C LEU A 532 1.17 -5.59 -12.53
N THR A 533 2.28 -4.93 -12.18
CA THR A 533 2.29 -3.98 -11.07
C THR A 533 3.39 -2.94 -11.24
N THR A 534 3.21 -1.77 -10.61
CA THR A 534 4.30 -0.78 -10.55
C THR A 534 5.44 -1.30 -9.66
N LEU A 535 6.65 -0.76 -9.88
CA LEU A 535 7.80 -1.03 -9.01
C LEU A 535 7.48 -0.76 -7.53
N HIS A 536 6.81 0.35 -7.22
CA HIS A 536 6.36 0.66 -5.84
C HIS A 536 5.35 -0.38 -5.32
N GLY A 537 4.39 -0.78 -6.16
CA GLY A 537 3.38 -1.79 -5.80
C GLY A 537 3.96 -3.20 -5.63
N SER A 538 5.15 -3.45 -6.14
CA SER A 538 5.84 -4.74 -6.01
C SER A 538 6.51 -4.94 -4.64
N LYS A 539 6.67 -3.87 -3.84
CA LYS A 539 7.27 -3.96 -2.51
C LYS A 539 6.50 -4.96 -1.64
N GLY A 540 7.24 -5.85 -0.97
CA GLY A 540 6.65 -6.94 -0.17
C GLY A 540 6.17 -8.16 -0.97
N LEU A 541 6.20 -8.12 -2.32
CA LEU A 541 5.89 -9.27 -3.17
C LEU A 541 7.16 -10.00 -3.59
N GLU A 542 6.99 -11.21 -4.15
CA GLU A 542 8.08 -12.02 -4.68
C GLU A 542 7.55 -13.02 -5.71
N PHE A 543 8.27 -13.20 -6.80
CA PHE A 543 7.87 -14.04 -7.92
C PHE A 543 9.03 -14.88 -8.44
N PRO A 544 8.80 -16.12 -8.91
CA PRO A 544 9.81 -16.90 -9.57
C PRO A 544 10.45 -16.18 -10.76
N VAL A 545 9.63 -15.56 -11.63
CA VAL A 545 10.06 -14.83 -12.83
C VAL A 545 9.59 -13.39 -12.77
N VAL A 546 10.50 -12.45 -13.02
CA VAL A 546 10.20 -11.01 -13.07
C VAL A 546 10.69 -10.42 -14.37
N PHE A 547 9.78 -9.80 -15.11
CA PHE A 547 10.08 -8.88 -16.20
C PHE A 547 10.09 -7.46 -15.64
N LEU A 548 11.17 -6.72 -15.85
CA LEU A 548 11.28 -5.32 -15.49
C LEU A 548 11.35 -4.48 -16.75
N CYS A 549 10.23 -3.80 -17.06
CA CYS A 549 10.02 -3.07 -18.30
C CYS A 549 10.43 -1.63 -18.19
N GLY A 550 10.72 -1.01 -19.33
CA GLY A 550 10.95 0.42 -19.42
C GLY A 550 12.19 0.88 -18.64
N VAL A 551 13.24 0.06 -18.60
CA VAL A 551 14.53 0.43 -17.96
C VAL A 551 15.26 1.42 -18.89
N ASN A 552 14.62 2.60 -19.07
CA ASN A 552 15.05 3.65 -19.99
C ASN A 552 15.41 4.92 -19.24
N GLN A 553 16.35 5.68 -19.79
CA GLN A 553 16.61 7.03 -19.28
C GLN A 553 15.35 7.89 -19.39
N GLY A 554 15.06 8.71 -18.36
CA GLY A 554 13.86 9.53 -18.25
C GLY A 554 12.63 8.81 -17.68
N ASN A 555 12.61 7.46 -17.70
CA ASN A 555 11.58 6.64 -17.08
C ASN A 555 12.07 5.96 -15.78
N LEU A 556 13.28 5.42 -15.79
CA LEU A 556 13.95 4.84 -14.63
C LEU A 556 15.46 5.11 -14.72
N PRO A 557 15.95 6.19 -14.11
CA PRO A 557 15.29 7.14 -13.20
C PRO A 557 14.22 7.99 -13.87
N LEU A 558 13.14 8.32 -13.11
CA LEU A 558 12.02 9.11 -13.61
C LEU A 558 12.38 10.59 -13.67
N GLU A 559 12.24 11.20 -14.85
CA GLU A 559 12.35 12.63 -15.08
C GLU A 559 10.97 13.24 -15.31
N ALA A 560 10.36 13.82 -14.28
CA ALA A 560 9.07 14.49 -14.38
C ALA A 560 9.23 16.01 -14.47
N GLN A 561 8.67 16.62 -15.52
CA GLN A 561 8.67 18.08 -15.74
C GLN A 561 10.07 18.73 -15.66
N GLY A 562 11.12 18.04 -16.15
CA GLY A 562 12.50 18.53 -16.11
C GLY A 562 13.16 18.55 -14.72
N ARG A 563 12.51 17.98 -13.70
CA ARG A 563 13.09 17.75 -12.37
C ARG A 563 13.34 16.26 -12.20
N MET A 564 14.59 15.89 -12.02
CA MET A 564 14.96 14.53 -11.62
C MET A 564 14.51 14.30 -10.17
N GLN A 565 13.82 13.19 -9.92
CA GLN A 565 13.65 12.70 -8.54
C GLN A 565 15.03 12.32 -7.98
N SER A 566 15.13 12.13 -6.66
CA SER A 566 16.39 11.69 -6.07
C SER A 566 16.90 10.42 -6.79
N ILE A 567 18.06 10.51 -7.38
CA ILE A 567 18.70 9.38 -8.10
C ILE A 567 18.87 8.18 -7.17
N GLU A 568 19.12 8.44 -5.88
CA GLU A 568 19.26 7.41 -4.86
C GLU A 568 17.94 6.69 -4.59
N GLU A 569 16.80 7.42 -4.60
CA GLU A 569 15.48 6.80 -4.41
C GLU A 569 15.08 5.98 -5.64
N GLU A 570 15.30 6.47 -6.85
CA GLU A 570 15.07 5.73 -8.09
C GLU A 570 15.96 4.48 -8.18
N ARG A 571 17.22 4.57 -7.72
CA ARG A 571 18.12 3.41 -7.65
C ARG A 571 17.63 2.39 -6.61
N ARG A 572 17.14 2.82 -5.46
CA ARG A 572 16.49 1.91 -4.49
C ARG A 572 15.25 1.25 -5.10
N LEU A 573 14.48 2.00 -5.88
CA LEU A 573 13.29 1.45 -6.54
C LEU A 573 13.66 0.40 -7.58
N PHE A 574 14.71 0.64 -8.37
CA PHE A 574 15.24 -0.35 -9.31
C PHE A 574 15.73 -1.60 -8.58
N TYR A 575 16.52 -1.43 -7.51
CA TYR A 575 16.97 -2.51 -6.64
C TYR A 575 15.80 -3.31 -6.04
N VAL A 576 14.76 -2.63 -5.57
CA VAL A 576 13.54 -3.30 -5.10
C VAL A 576 12.94 -4.17 -6.19
N GLY A 577 12.81 -3.65 -7.42
CA GLY A 577 12.29 -4.40 -8.56
C GLY A 577 13.12 -5.65 -8.87
N MET A 578 14.45 -5.51 -8.97
CA MET A 578 15.37 -6.64 -9.22
C MET A 578 15.22 -7.73 -8.16
N THR A 579 15.16 -7.36 -6.89
CA THR A 579 15.07 -8.28 -5.74
C THR A 579 13.68 -8.87 -5.49
N ARG A 580 12.71 -8.62 -6.38
CA ARG A 580 11.43 -9.35 -6.40
C ARG A 580 11.55 -10.72 -7.04
N ALA A 581 12.54 -10.90 -7.90
CA ALA A 581 12.80 -12.15 -8.60
C ALA A 581 13.43 -13.20 -7.67
N LYS A 582 13.00 -14.45 -7.84
CA LYS A 582 13.57 -15.63 -7.15
C LYS A 582 14.55 -16.36 -8.05
N ASP A 583 14.11 -16.69 -9.26
CA ASP A 583 14.82 -17.58 -10.18
C ASP A 583 15.33 -16.82 -11.42
N GLU A 584 14.49 -16.01 -12.05
CA GLU A 584 14.81 -15.38 -13.32
C GLU A 584 14.40 -13.90 -13.33
N LEU A 585 15.34 -13.03 -13.73
CA LEU A 585 15.12 -11.60 -13.90
C LEU A 585 15.38 -11.22 -15.35
N ILE A 586 14.40 -10.61 -16.00
CA ILE A 586 14.51 -10.17 -17.38
C ILE A 586 14.32 -8.66 -17.42
N LEU A 587 15.38 -7.94 -17.80
CA LEU A 587 15.39 -6.49 -17.93
C LEU A 587 15.10 -6.11 -19.38
N LEU A 588 14.19 -5.15 -19.60
CA LEU A 588 13.85 -4.68 -20.94
C LEU A 588 14.05 -3.16 -21.03
N SER A 589 14.72 -2.76 -22.09
CA SER A 589 14.95 -1.35 -22.42
C SER A 589 14.67 -1.10 -23.90
N SER A 590 14.27 0.13 -24.24
CA SER A 590 14.22 0.63 -25.61
C SER A 590 15.49 1.43 -25.97
N ASP A 591 15.44 2.25 -27.03
CA ASP A 591 16.60 2.91 -27.64
C ASP A 591 17.49 3.76 -26.70
N HIS A 592 16.96 4.19 -25.56
CA HIS A 592 17.72 4.96 -24.56
C HIS A 592 17.81 4.18 -23.23
N PRO A 593 18.74 3.21 -23.11
CA PRO A 593 18.90 2.43 -21.90
C PRO A 593 19.20 3.31 -20.67
N SER A 594 18.63 2.93 -19.54
CA SER A 594 18.90 3.57 -18.25
C SER A 594 20.37 3.52 -17.88
N SER A 595 20.88 4.58 -17.25
CA SER A 595 22.23 4.61 -16.64
C SER A 595 22.41 3.49 -15.61
N PHE A 596 21.35 3.04 -14.94
CA PHE A 596 21.40 1.95 -13.95
C PHE A 596 21.81 0.60 -14.56
N LEU A 597 21.57 0.37 -15.86
CA LEU A 597 22.06 -0.83 -16.54
C LEU A 597 23.61 -0.85 -16.65
N GLY A 598 24.23 0.33 -16.67
CA GLY A 598 25.70 0.46 -16.64
C GLY A 598 26.31 0.16 -15.27
N GLU A 599 25.50 0.20 -14.20
CA GLU A 599 25.92 -0.11 -12.84
C GLU A 599 25.93 -1.63 -12.54
N ILE A 600 25.33 -2.42 -13.43
CA ILE A 600 25.36 -3.89 -13.37
C ILE A 600 26.67 -4.40 -14.00
N PRO A 601 27.42 -5.33 -13.37
CA PRO A 601 28.57 -5.95 -13.98
C PRO A 601 28.21 -6.62 -15.30
N GLN A 602 28.84 -6.19 -16.41
CA GLN A 602 28.43 -6.58 -17.76
C GLN A 602 28.65 -8.07 -18.06
N GLU A 603 29.59 -8.70 -17.37
CA GLU A 603 29.88 -10.14 -17.43
C GLU A 603 28.76 -11.01 -16.82
N LEU A 604 27.94 -10.43 -15.94
CA LEU A 604 26.82 -11.12 -15.28
C LEU A 604 25.50 -10.94 -16.03
N LEU A 605 25.44 -9.95 -16.94
CA LEU A 605 24.23 -9.60 -17.67
C LEU A 605 24.21 -10.31 -19.03
N LYS A 606 23.35 -11.30 -19.17
CA LYS A 606 23.21 -12.06 -20.41
C LYS A 606 22.45 -11.22 -21.44
N ARG A 607 23.20 -10.57 -22.36
CA ARG A 607 22.60 -9.76 -23.42
C ARG A 607 22.12 -10.64 -24.55
N GLU A 608 20.88 -10.46 -24.96
CA GLU A 608 20.29 -11.13 -26.11
C GLU A 608 20.32 -10.23 -27.35
N ALA A 609 20.34 -10.84 -28.52
CA ALA A 609 20.25 -10.10 -29.75
C ALA A 609 18.89 -9.40 -29.85
N ARG A 610 18.84 -8.18 -30.41
CA ARG A 610 17.57 -7.52 -30.71
C ARG A 610 16.71 -8.47 -31.53
N PRO A 611 15.44 -8.74 -31.15
CA PRO A 611 14.55 -9.50 -32.00
C PRO A 611 14.46 -8.76 -33.36
N ALA A 612 14.90 -9.43 -34.43
CA ALA A 612 14.90 -8.84 -35.74
C ALA A 612 13.46 -8.43 -36.12
N GLY A 613 13.20 -7.13 -36.13
CA GLY A 613 11.96 -6.59 -36.69
C GLY A 613 11.92 -6.99 -38.16
N LYS A 614 10.99 -7.89 -38.54
CA LYS A 614 10.70 -8.07 -39.98
C LYS A 614 10.24 -6.71 -40.49
N ALA A 615 10.97 -6.16 -41.46
CA ALA A 615 10.54 -4.98 -42.18
C ALA A 615 9.08 -5.20 -42.62
N PRO A 616 8.21 -4.19 -42.55
CA PRO A 616 6.84 -4.35 -43.02
C PRO A 616 6.90 -4.77 -44.47
N HIS A 617 6.40 -5.96 -44.79
CA HIS A 617 6.20 -6.36 -46.18
C HIS A 617 5.37 -5.26 -46.84
N PRO A 618 5.78 -4.71 -47.97
CA PRO A 618 4.94 -3.80 -48.71
C PRO A 618 3.63 -4.54 -49.00
N ALA A 619 2.53 -3.91 -48.60
CA ALA A 619 1.19 -4.45 -48.79
C ALA A 619 1.03 -4.78 -50.28
N GLN A 620 1.06 -6.06 -50.62
CA GLN A 620 0.54 -6.50 -51.89
C GLN A 620 -0.97 -6.27 -51.85
N GLN A 621 -1.40 -5.25 -52.60
CA GLN A 621 -2.80 -5.03 -52.89
C GLN A 621 -3.31 -6.26 -53.65
N LEU A 622 -3.99 -7.16 -52.95
CA LEU A 622 -4.80 -8.18 -53.57
C LEU A 622 -6.02 -7.46 -54.19
N SER A 623 -5.96 -7.22 -55.48
CA SER A 623 -7.16 -6.88 -56.25
C SER A 623 -8.06 -8.11 -56.26
N LEU A 624 -9.18 -8.02 -55.57
CA LEU A 624 -10.31 -8.94 -55.74
C LEU A 624 -11.02 -8.56 -57.03
N PHE A 625 -10.93 -9.44 -58.04
CA PHE A 625 -11.93 -9.64 -59.04
C PHE A 625 -12.63 -10.97 -58.79
#